data_2f039ee308ee55a4fbb175a5b0872fd0
#
_entry.id   2f039ee308ee55a4fbb175a5b0872fd0
#
_cell.length_a   1.000
_cell.length_b   1.000
_cell.length_c   1.000
_cell.angle_alpha   90.00
_cell.angle_beta   90.00
_cell.angle_gamma   90.00
#
_symmetry.space_group_name_H-M   'P 1'
#
loop_
_entity.id
_entity.type
_entity.pdbx_description
1 polymer ?
#
loop_
_entity_poly.entity_id
_entity_poly.type
_entity_poly.pdbx_seq_one_letter_code
_entity_poly.pdbx_strand_id
1 'polypeptide(L)'
;MFKNFQLGTKIVFVVLLSVFIVLFTLTALISIQSYNALYYQTNLLVGNANARNANKLQGYINQVTSTMSFAASRAESTLKYSVFDENQMKDIVESLSESSNFIEYAYIIGTNSQAFIAQNGKSFTMNSKLKSDLLANTSPSKNRKIGISKPIRLQIQNRDFTTLNFTIDIFNFANQKVATLGVLYNLNLVEQDLFSEKRNIFKGDRRFLITQDGVLIIHPNKEFVGKNLKDINVGTSAQKIVTNSMNNIRGIVSYDFLGINYIAGVQPFEVLDSDTILTMISLIPNESVYESLYDLLYIIIMYSIIGMIIIAFMVFFYVKFFITQNIHDILKHLLSFFDYINFKTSFPPRDLRIKSNDELGKMGKMINENILATKKGLEQDNQAVEESVQTVSVVEGGNLTARITANPRNPQLIELKNVLNRLLDVLQARVGSDMNAIHKIFEEYKSLDFRNKLENASGSVELTTNALGDEIVKMLKQSSDFANALANESGKLQTAVQSLTTSSNSQAQSLEETAAALEEITSSMQNVSVKTSDVITQS
;
A
#
# COMPACT_ATOMS: atom_id res chain seq x y z
N MET A 1 -10.47 -38.20 28.63
CA MET A 1 -10.17 -37.17 29.63
C MET A 1 -11.38 -36.38 30.10
N PHE A 2 -12.35 -36.04 29.24
CA PHE A 2 -13.54 -35.22 29.57
C PHE A 2 -14.61 -35.89 30.48
N LYS A 3 -14.64 -37.24 30.60
CA LYS A 3 -15.68 -37.93 31.37
C LYS A 3 -15.67 -37.63 32.87
N ASN A 4 -14.52 -37.32 33.45
CA ASN A 4 -14.34 -37.15 34.88
C ASN A 4 -14.41 -35.70 35.41
N PHE A 5 -14.59 -34.70 34.50
CA PHE A 5 -14.74 -33.33 34.95
C PHE A 5 -16.18 -33.02 35.38
N GLN A 6 -16.32 -32.20 36.43
CA GLN A 6 -17.61 -31.67 36.88
C GLN A 6 -18.29 -30.88 35.78
N LEU A 7 -19.59 -30.87 35.73
CA LEU A 7 -20.38 -30.17 34.69
C LEU A 7 -19.96 -28.70 34.53
N GLY A 8 -19.72 -27.99 35.64
CA GLY A 8 -19.26 -26.62 35.60
C GLY A 8 -17.93 -26.44 34.86
N THR A 9 -16.96 -27.35 35.08
CA THR A 9 -15.68 -27.31 34.38
C THR A 9 -15.83 -27.59 32.89
N LYS A 10 -16.76 -28.46 32.51
CA LYS A 10 -17.06 -28.74 31.11
C LYS A 10 -17.66 -27.54 30.41
N ILE A 11 -18.62 -26.85 31.03
CA ILE A 11 -19.22 -25.63 30.50
C ILE A 11 -18.16 -24.54 30.34
N VAL A 12 -17.36 -24.29 31.38
CA VAL A 12 -16.26 -23.32 31.35
C VAL A 12 -15.31 -23.60 30.18
N PHE A 13 -14.90 -24.87 30.03
CA PHE A 13 -14.00 -25.27 28.98
C PHE A 13 -14.57 -25.05 27.58
N VAL A 14 -15.83 -25.45 27.34
CA VAL A 14 -16.48 -25.28 26.04
C VAL A 14 -16.65 -23.80 25.69
N VAL A 15 -17.08 -23.00 26.66
CA VAL A 15 -17.21 -21.54 26.45
C VAL A 15 -15.85 -20.90 26.17
N LEU A 16 -14.83 -21.24 26.95
CA LEU A 16 -13.48 -20.71 26.73
C LEU A 16 -12.90 -21.14 25.39
N LEU A 17 -13.10 -22.41 25.01
CA LEU A 17 -12.65 -22.92 23.71
C LEU A 17 -13.35 -22.20 22.55
N SER A 18 -14.67 -22.00 22.65
CA SER A 18 -15.42 -21.28 21.62
C SER A 18 -14.99 -19.82 21.49
N VAL A 19 -14.79 -19.13 22.62
CA VAL A 19 -14.29 -17.75 22.65
C VAL A 19 -12.87 -17.69 22.06
N PHE A 20 -12.00 -18.64 22.43
CA PHE A 20 -10.66 -18.74 21.88
C PHE A 20 -10.67 -18.90 20.34
N ILE A 21 -11.49 -19.82 19.83
CA ILE A 21 -11.62 -20.04 18.38
C ILE A 21 -12.10 -18.78 17.67
N VAL A 22 -13.11 -18.11 18.21
CA VAL A 22 -13.64 -16.87 17.62
C VAL A 22 -12.59 -15.77 17.63
N LEU A 23 -11.93 -15.53 18.75
CA LEU A 23 -10.88 -14.52 18.85
C LEU A 23 -9.69 -14.84 17.94
N PHE A 24 -9.27 -16.10 17.91
CA PHE A 24 -8.18 -16.53 17.05
C PHE A 24 -8.50 -16.35 15.56
N THR A 25 -9.69 -16.77 15.13
CA THR A 25 -10.10 -16.62 13.72
C THR A 25 -10.24 -15.15 13.34
N LEU A 26 -10.78 -14.33 14.23
CA LEU A 26 -10.95 -12.89 14.00
C LEU A 26 -9.59 -12.18 13.91
N THR A 27 -8.69 -12.50 14.82
CA THR A 27 -7.31 -11.97 14.80
C THR A 27 -6.57 -12.41 13.54
N ALA A 28 -6.69 -13.68 13.14
CA ALA A 28 -6.06 -14.19 11.93
C ALA A 28 -6.61 -13.50 10.66
N LEU A 29 -7.92 -13.33 10.56
CA LEU A 29 -8.56 -12.62 9.44
C LEU A 29 -8.11 -11.16 9.35
N ILE A 30 -8.13 -10.45 10.48
CA ILE A 30 -7.67 -9.04 10.52
C ILE A 30 -6.19 -8.96 10.12
N SER A 31 -5.34 -9.88 10.62
CA SER A 31 -3.92 -9.92 10.31
C SER A 31 -3.68 -10.11 8.80
N ILE A 32 -4.34 -11.07 8.18
CA ILE A 32 -4.22 -11.35 6.75
C ILE A 32 -4.71 -10.15 5.93
N GLN A 33 -5.85 -9.59 6.29
CA GLN A 33 -6.44 -8.46 5.57
C GLN A 33 -5.57 -7.21 5.70
N SER A 34 -5.05 -6.93 6.91
CA SER A 34 -4.16 -5.79 7.16
C SER A 34 -2.83 -5.95 6.42
N TYR A 35 -2.26 -7.16 6.40
CA TYR A 35 -1.05 -7.46 5.65
C TYR A 35 -1.24 -7.20 4.15
N ASN A 36 -2.31 -7.73 3.56
CA ASN A 36 -2.60 -7.55 2.13
C ASN A 36 -2.87 -6.08 1.77
N ALA A 37 -3.63 -5.39 2.61
CA ALA A 37 -3.91 -3.96 2.43
C ALA A 37 -2.63 -3.13 2.51
N LEU A 38 -1.78 -3.38 3.51
CA LEU A 38 -0.51 -2.67 3.68
C LEU A 38 0.44 -2.94 2.50
N TYR A 39 0.55 -4.21 2.06
CA TYR A 39 1.37 -4.57 0.90
C TYR A 39 0.92 -3.83 -0.37
N TYR A 40 -0.38 -3.80 -0.63
CA TYR A 40 -0.92 -3.10 -1.78
C TYR A 40 -0.70 -1.59 -1.71
N GLN A 41 -1.00 -0.98 -0.56
CA GLN A 41 -0.80 0.45 -0.33
C GLN A 41 0.68 0.84 -0.43
N THR A 42 1.56 0.04 0.15
CA THR A 42 3.01 0.29 0.08
C THR A 42 3.51 0.25 -1.36
N ASN A 43 3.11 -0.76 -2.14
CA ASN A 43 3.50 -0.83 -3.54
C ASN A 43 3.04 0.41 -4.33
N LEU A 44 1.83 0.88 -4.08
CA LEU A 44 1.29 2.09 -4.70
C LEU A 44 2.07 3.34 -4.27
N LEU A 45 2.35 3.47 -2.97
CA LEU A 45 3.12 4.59 -2.42
C LEU A 45 4.55 4.61 -2.98
N VAL A 46 5.22 3.45 -3.00
CA VAL A 46 6.58 3.30 -3.54
C VAL A 46 6.59 3.65 -5.03
N GLY A 47 5.66 3.12 -5.79
CA GLY A 47 5.55 3.40 -7.23
C GLY A 47 5.36 4.89 -7.50
N ASN A 48 4.42 5.53 -6.82
CA ASN A 48 4.12 6.96 -6.98
C ASN A 48 5.27 7.85 -6.53
N ALA A 49 5.91 7.53 -5.41
CA ALA A 49 7.06 8.29 -4.93
C ALA A 49 8.27 8.13 -5.85
N ASN A 50 8.52 6.92 -6.34
CA ASN A 50 9.61 6.67 -7.29
C ASN A 50 9.36 7.42 -8.61
N ALA A 51 8.14 7.42 -9.11
CA ALA A 51 7.77 8.20 -10.29
C ALA A 51 7.96 9.72 -10.07
N ARG A 52 7.56 10.25 -8.91
CA ARG A 52 7.82 11.66 -8.57
C ARG A 52 9.30 11.99 -8.53
N ASN A 53 10.12 11.12 -7.93
CA ASN A 53 11.55 11.29 -7.88
C ASN A 53 12.17 11.23 -9.28
N ALA A 54 11.75 10.27 -10.11
CA ALA A 54 12.18 10.16 -11.50
C ALA A 54 11.83 11.41 -12.32
N ASN A 55 10.58 11.87 -12.25
CA ASN A 55 10.12 13.08 -12.97
C ASN A 55 10.91 14.32 -12.55
N LYS A 56 11.24 14.43 -11.27
CA LYS A 56 12.04 15.56 -10.78
C LYS A 56 13.47 15.49 -11.29
N LEU A 57 14.10 14.31 -11.23
CA LEU A 57 15.43 14.11 -11.80
C LEU A 57 15.44 14.35 -13.31
N GLN A 58 14.44 13.85 -14.01
CA GLN A 58 14.23 14.12 -15.42
C GLN A 58 14.16 15.62 -15.70
N GLY A 59 13.42 16.36 -14.88
CA GLY A 59 13.33 17.83 -14.96
C GLY A 59 14.70 18.50 -14.80
N TYR A 60 15.50 18.09 -13.82
CA TYR A 60 16.84 18.62 -13.62
C TYR A 60 17.79 18.35 -14.79
N ILE A 61 17.74 17.14 -15.33
CA ILE A 61 18.56 16.73 -16.46
C ILE A 61 18.08 17.44 -17.73
N ASN A 62 16.77 17.47 -17.98
CA ASN A 62 16.18 18.12 -19.13
C ASN A 62 16.44 19.64 -19.17
N GLN A 63 16.53 20.28 -18.02
CA GLN A 63 16.94 21.69 -17.96
C GLN A 63 18.33 21.89 -18.59
N VAL A 64 19.28 21.02 -18.25
CA VAL A 64 20.64 21.09 -18.81
C VAL A 64 20.67 20.72 -20.28
N THR A 65 20.00 19.66 -20.68
CA THR A 65 19.99 19.23 -22.08
C THR A 65 19.32 20.26 -23.00
N SER A 66 18.20 20.85 -22.55
CA SER A 66 17.54 21.92 -23.32
C SER A 66 18.43 23.14 -23.47
N THR A 67 19.13 23.54 -22.39
CA THR A 67 20.06 24.68 -22.43
C THR A 67 21.25 24.39 -23.35
N MET A 68 21.78 23.15 -23.30
CA MET A 68 22.84 22.73 -24.21
C MET A 68 22.38 22.74 -25.68
N SER A 69 21.20 22.18 -25.96
CA SER A 69 20.63 22.17 -27.33
C SER A 69 20.46 23.60 -27.86
N PHE A 70 19.98 24.50 -27.02
CA PHE A 70 19.86 25.91 -27.37
C PHE A 70 21.22 26.56 -27.64
N ALA A 71 22.20 26.33 -26.75
CA ALA A 71 23.55 26.87 -26.91
C ALA A 71 24.25 26.31 -28.16
N ALA A 72 24.08 25.02 -28.47
CA ALA A 72 24.60 24.41 -29.67
C ALA A 72 23.97 25.01 -30.93
N SER A 73 22.64 25.14 -30.98
CA SER A 73 21.91 25.76 -32.10
C SER A 73 22.35 27.21 -32.33
N ARG A 74 22.54 27.97 -31.22
CA ARG A 74 23.05 29.33 -31.30
C ARG A 74 24.48 29.36 -31.84
N ALA A 75 25.34 28.46 -31.40
CA ALA A 75 26.70 28.31 -31.88
C ALA A 75 26.72 27.99 -33.37
N GLU A 76 25.91 27.03 -33.85
CA GLU A 76 25.78 26.69 -35.28
C GLU A 76 25.32 27.89 -36.11
N SER A 77 24.37 28.67 -35.63
CA SER A 77 23.85 29.85 -36.35
C SER A 77 24.90 30.96 -36.50
N THR A 78 25.83 31.06 -35.56
CA THR A 78 26.93 32.04 -35.57
C THR A 78 28.05 31.64 -36.54
N LEU A 79 28.19 30.34 -36.83
CA LEU A 79 29.25 29.73 -37.63
C LEU A 79 29.04 29.75 -39.12
N LYS A 80 28.26 30.67 -39.67
CA LYS A 80 27.84 30.65 -41.07
C LYS A 80 28.92 30.27 -42.10
N TYR A 81 30.17 30.66 -41.95
CA TYR A 81 31.22 30.44 -42.93
C TYR A 81 32.66 30.29 -42.41
N SER A 82 32.89 30.26 -41.11
CA SER A 82 34.25 30.26 -40.52
C SER A 82 34.43 29.34 -39.33
N VAL A 83 35.67 29.05 -38.99
CA VAL A 83 36.09 28.43 -37.74
C VAL A 83 35.73 29.36 -36.58
N PHE A 84 35.36 28.81 -35.45
CA PHE A 84 35.10 29.61 -34.24
C PHE A 84 36.28 30.53 -33.92
N ASP A 85 35.96 31.80 -33.66
CA ASP A 85 36.81 32.73 -32.96
C ASP A 85 36.92 32.36 -31.45
N GLU A 86 38.07 32.61 -30.89
CA GLU A 86 38.34 32.33 -29.47
C GLU A 86 37.35 33.01 -28.52
N ASN A 87 36.98 34.24 -28.82
CA ASN A 87 36.01 34.98 -28.00
C ASN A 87 34.62 34.37 -28.08
N GLN A 88 34.19 33.96 -29.26
CA GLN A 88 32.91 33.26 -29.45
C GLN A 88 32.84 31.96 -28.66
N MET A 89 33.94 31.17 -28.65
CA MET A 89 34.00 29.94 -27.86
C MET A 89 33.94 30.21 -26.37
N LYS A 90 34.61 31.22 -25.88
CA LYS A 90 34.55 31.65 -24.48
C LYS A 90 33.17 32.11 -24.09
N ASP A 91 32.55 33.01 -24.85
CA ASP A 91 31.19 33.52 -24.60
C ASP A 91 30.14 32.40 -24.52
N ILE A 92 30.25 31.40 -25.41
CA ILE A 92 29.34 30.25 -25.40
C ILE A 92 29.47 29.46 -24.09
N VAL A 93 30.68 29.10 -23.67
CA VAL A 93 30.89 28.26 -22.47
C VAL A 93 30.64 29.04 -21.17
N GLU A 94 30.96 30.34 -21.14
CA GLU A 94 30.67 31.21 -20.00
C GLU A 94 29.16 31.33 -19.79
N SER A 95 28.43 31.71 -20.83
CA SER A 95 26.97 31.80 -20.81
C SER A 95 26.31 30.47 -20.45
N LEU A 96 26.82 29.34 -21.00
CA LEU A 96 26.30 28.02 -20.69
C LEU A 96 26.58 27.63 -19.23
N SER A 97 27.77 27.94 -18.71
CA SER A 97 28.16 27.59 -17.34
C SER A 97 27.34 28.32 -16.26
N GLU A 98 26.79 29.48 -16.58
CA GLU A 98 25.91 30.26 -15.67
C GLU A 98 24.44 29.90 -15.81
N SER A 99 24.06 29.24 -16.89
CA SER A 99 22.66 29.02 -17.27
C SER A 99 21.89 28.09 -16.33
N SER A 100 22.58 27.26 -15.57
CA SER A 100 21.98 26.32 -14.61
C SER A 100 22.94 25.93 -13.50
N ASN A 101 22.45 25.88 -12.26
CA ASN A 101 23.19 25.36 -11.11
C ASN A 101 23.57 23.87 -11.24
N PHE A 102 22.93 23.14 -12.12
CA PHE A 102 23.25 21.74 -12.41
C PHE A 102 24.44 21.59 -13.35
N ILE A 103 25.00 22.68 -13.88
CA ILE A 103 26.21 22.70 -14.67
C ILE A 103 27.39 23.02 -13.75
N GLU A 104 28.26 22.01 -13.53
CA GLU A 104 29.48 22.24 -12.75
C GLU A 104 30.53 22.94 -13.63
N TYR A 105 30.69 22.50 -14.87
CA TYR A 105 31.53 23.11 -15.90
C TYR A 105 30.85 22.99 -17.25
N ALA A 106 30.99 24.03 -18.06
CA ALA A 106 30.71 23.96 -19.50
C ALA A 106 32.00 24.03 -20.30
N TYR A 107 32.11 23.32 -21.39
CA TYR A 107 33.31 23.33 -22.20
C TYR A 107 33.02 23.23 -23.69
N ILE A 108 33.93 23.73 -24.51
CA ILE A 108 33.91 23.56 -25.96
C ILE A 108 35.29 23.16 -26.46
N ILE A 109 35.31 22.16 -27.34
CA ILE A 109 36.53 21.66 -27.95
C ILE A 109 36.38 21.78 -29.47
N GLY A 110 37.13 22.70 -30.05
CA GLY A 110 37.17 22.89 -31.51
C GLY A 110 38.01 21.87 -32.23
N THR A 111 37.73 21.63 -33.48
CA THR A 111 38.57 20.78 -34.37
C THR A 111 39.94 21.41 -34.68
N ASN A 112 40.04 22.73 -34.51
CA ASN A 112 41.28 23.52 -34.61
C ASN A 112 42.22 23.39 -33.40
N SER A 113 42.02 22.44 -32.51
CA SER A 113 42.76 22.19 -31.27
C SER A 113 42.53 23.19 -30.14
N GLN A 114 41.80 24.26 -30.31
CA GLN A 114 41.38 25.17 -29.24
C GLN A 114 40.36 24.48 -28.32
N ALA A 115 40.48 24.70 -27.03
CA ALA A 115 39.57 24.14 -26.06
C ALA A 115 39.46 25.08 -24.84
N PHE A 116 38.22 25.42 -24.48
CA PHE A 116 37.88 26.26 -23.35
C PHE A 116 36.91 25.55 -22.43
N ILE A 117 37.06 25.80 -21.15
CA ILE A 117 36.16 25.33 -20.09
C ILE A 117 35.80 26.51 -19.20
N ALA A 118 34.56 26.57 -18.78
CA ALA A 118 34.08 27.63 -17.90
C ALA A 118 33.37 27.07 -16.68
N GLN A 119 33.50 27.81 -15.58
CA GLN A 119 32.74 27.61 -14.34
C GLN A 119 32.22 28.95 -13.86
N ASN A 120 30.93 29.03 -13.53
CA ASN A 120 30.27 30.25 -13.04
C ASN A 120 30.64 31.49 -13.89
N GLY A 121 30.47 31.39 -15.20
CA GLY A 121 30.71 32.49 -16.13
C GLY A 121 32.16 32.88 -16.35
N LYS A 122 33.13 32.11 -15.84
CA LYS A 122 34.55 32.39 -16.04
C LYS A 122 35.23 31.28 -16.80
N SER A 123 35.74 31.57 -17.97
CA SER A 123 36.45 30.62 -18.81
C SER A 123 37.95 30.60 -18.56
N PHE A 124 38.53 29.46 -18.80
CA PHE A 124 39.99 29.24 -18.81
C PHE A 124 40.35 28.18 -19.86
N THR A 125 41.60 28.22 -20.29
CA THR A 125 42.10 27.29 -21.30
C THR A 125 42.24 25.89 -20.74
N MET A 126 41.78 24.90 -21.49
CA MET A 126 41.84 23.50 -21.11
C MET A 126 43.26 22.94 -21.38
N ASN A 127 43.79 22.19 -20.43
CA ASN A 127 45.05 21.47 -20.62
C ASN A 127 44.83 20.22 -21.51
N SER A 128 45.92 19.73 -22.11
CA SER A 128 45.85 18.60 -23.07
C SER A 128 45.36 17.31 -22.42
N LYS A 129 45.67 17.07 -21.16
CA LYS A 129 45.21 15.89 -20.41
C LYS A 129 43.71 15.91 -20.23
N LEU A 130 43.15 16.99 -19.68
CA LEU A 130 41.72 17.15 -19.46
C LEU A 130 40.94 17.06 -20.79
N LYS A 131 41.47 17.67 -21.84
CA LYS A 131 40.90 17.57 -23.18
C LYS A 131 40.84 16.11 -23.66
N SER A 132 41.92 15.35 -23.49
CA SER A 132 41.95 13.93 -23.86
C SER A 132 40.97 13.11 -23.02
N ASP A 133 40.92 13.34 -21.72
CA ASP A 133 40.03 12.64 -20.79
C ASP A 133 38.54 12.90 -21.13
N LEU A 134 38.18 14.14 -21.48
CA LEU A 134 36.84 14.50 -21.88
C LEU A 134 36.45 13.87 -23.20
N LEU A 135 37.33 13.91 -24.22
CA LEU A 135 37.08 13.31 -25.52
C LEU A 135 36.97 11.77 -25.46
N ALA A 136 37.80 11.13 -24.62
CA ALA A 136 37.74 9.68 -24.42
C ALA A 136 36.41 9.23 -23.75
N ASN A 137 35.77 10.12 -23.04
CA ASN A 137 34.51 9.88 -22.34
C ASN A 137 33.33 10.61 -22.98
N THR A 138 33.38 10.85 -24.27
CA THR A 138 32.21 11.30 -25.03
C THR A 138 31.38 10.10 -25.46
N SER A 139 30.05 10.18 -25.26
CA SER A 139 29.16 9.27 -25.95
C SER A 139 28.94 9.76 -27.38
N PRO A 140 29.05 8.90 -28.40
CA PRO A 140 28.88 9.35 -29.77
C PRO A 140 27.46 9.92 -29.97
N SER A 141 27.41 11.22 -30.26
CA SER A 141 26.17 11.89 -30.61
C SER A 141 25.69 11.42 -31.98
N LYS A 142 24.54 10.81 -32.07
CA LYS A 142 23.88 10.51 -33.35
C LYS A 142 22.83 11.60 -33.62
N ASN A 143 22.75 12.07 -34.85
CA ASN A 143 21.69 12.97 -35.30
C ASN A 143 21.54 14.27 -34.49
N ARG A 144 22.65 14.93 -34.09
CA ARG A 144 22.62 16.17 -33.28
C ARG A 144 21.95 16.01 -31.90
N LYS A 145 21.85 14.80 -31.38
CA LYS A 145 21.38 14.54 -30.04
C LYS A 145 22.52 14.64 -29.02
N ILE A 146 22.14 14.88 -27.76
CA ILE A 146 23.10 14.93 -26.66
C ILE A 146 23.51 13.51 -26.28
N GLY A 147 24.80 13.25 -26.30
CA GLY A 147 25.39 12.04 -25.73
C GLY A 147 25.65 12.23 -24.24
N ILE A 148 25.31 11.24 -23.42
CA ILE A 148 25.56 11.24 -21.99
C ILE A 148 26.50 10.09 -21.64
N SER A 149 27.61 10.40 -20.99
CA SER A 149 28.60 9.39 -20.58
C SER A 149 28.13 8.56 -19.39
N LYS A 150 28.80 7.45 -19.14
CA LYS A 150 28.83 6.82 -17.82
C LYS A 150 29.51 7.77 -16.82
N PRO A 151 29.32 7.56 -15.50
CA PRO A 151 30.02 8.37 -14.50
C PRO A 151 31.54 8.32 -14.69
N ILE A 152 32.15 9.48 -14.73
CA ILE A 152 33.60 9.64 -14.87
C ILE A 152 34.16 10.41 -13.68
N ARG A 153 35.38 10.08 -13.30
CA ARG A 153 36.13 10.85 -12.30
C ARG A 153 37.10 11.75 -13.03
N LEU A 154 37.05 13.01 -12.71
CA LEU A 154 37.93 14.04 -13.28
C LEU A 154 38.58 14.85 -12.19
N GLN A 155 39.75 15.37 -12.52
CA GLN A 155 40.45 16.36 -11.71
C GLN A 155 40.55 17.68 -12.49
N ILE A 156 39.91 18.73 -11.97
CA ILE A 156 39.93 20.07 -12.54
C ILE A 156 40.35 21.03 -11.42
N GLN A 157 41.36 21.86 -11.65
CA GLN A 157 41.86 22.84 -10.67
C GLN A 157 42.13 22.22 -9.29
N ASN A 158 42.78 21.05 -9.26
CA ASN A 158 43.11 20.27 -8.04
C ASN A 158 41.88 19.78 -7.25
N ARG A 159 40.70 19.80 -7.82
CA ARG A 159 39.46 19.22 -7.24
C ARG A 159 39.07 17.96 -7.98
N ASP A 160 39.04 16.86 -7.26
CA ASP A 160 38.53 15.59 -7.76
C ASP A 160 37.00 15.52 -7.58
N PHE A 161 36.29 15.14 -8.60
CA PHE A 161 34.84 14.93 -8.54
C PHE A 161 34.35 13.90 -9.56
N THR A 162 33.20 13.33 -9.29
CA THR A 162 32.52 12.42 -10.20
C THR A 162 31.39 13.17 -10.90
N THR A 163 31.29 12.99 -12.20
CA THR A 163 30.35 13.71 -13.05
C THR A 163 29.81 12.82 -14.17
N LEU A 164 28.73 13.26 -14.81
CA LEU A 164 28.34 12.82 -16.14
C LEU A 164 28.82 13.86 -17.16
N ASN A 165 29.37 13.38 -18.27
CA ASN A 165 29.75 14.24 -19.38
C ASN A 165 28.64 14.24 -20.44
N PHE A 166 28.00 15.39 -20.61
CA PHE A 166 26.99 15.62 -21.64
C PHE A 166 27.68 16.28 -22.81
N THR A 167 27.51 15.75 -24.00
CA THR A 167 28.20 16.24 -25.21
C THR A 167 27.24 16.37 -26.37
N ILE A 168 27.40 17.43 -27.14
CA ILE A 168 26.73 17.63 -28.43
C ILE A 168 27.73 18.15 -29.43
N ASP A 169 27.70 17.58 -30.62
CA ASP A 169 28.55 18.01 -31.73
C ASP A 169 27.94 19.20 -32.45
N ILE A 170 28.77 20.17 -32.77
CA ILE A 170 28.40 21.40 -33.50
C ILE A 170 28.88 21.26 -34.91
N PHE A 171 28.02 21.60 -35.86
CA PHE A 171 28.28 21.46 -37.29
C PHE A 171 28.18 22.82 -37.97
N ASN A 172 28.99 23.00 -39.04
CA ASN A 172 28.87 24.14 -39.94
C ASN A 172 27.76 23.90 -41.00
N PHE A 173 27.50 24.89 -41.82
CA PHE A 173 26.51 24.76 -42.92
C PHE A 173 26.82 23.65 -43.94
N ALA A 174 28.08 23.27 -44.05
CA ALA A 174 28.47 22.13 -44.91
C ALA A 174 28.27 20.78 -44.20
N ASN A 175 27.62 20.76 -43.03
CA ASN A 175 27.39 19.58 -42.19
C ASN A 175 28.70 18.90 -41.71
N GLN A 176 29.77 19.67 -41.60
CA GLN A 176 31.03 19.19 -41.07
C GLN A 176 31.10 19.52 -39.58
N LYS A 177 31.53 18.56 -38.75
CA LYS A 177 31.77 18.79 -37.35
C LYS A 177 32.90 19.80 -37.15
N VAL A 178 32.64 20.86 -36.41
CA VAL A 178 33.59 21.95 -36.12
C VAL A 178 34.00 22.04 -34.67
N ALA A 179 33.13 21.57 -33.76
CA ALA A 179 33.42 21.50 -32.33
C ALA A 179 32.57 20.44 -31.64
N THR A 180 32.94 20.15 -30.42
CA THR A 180 32.11 19.45 -29.43
C THR A 180 31.86 20.39 -28.27
N LEU A 181 30.60 20.69 -28.00
CA LEU A 181 30.13 21.39 -26.79
C LEU A 181 29.82 20.36 -25.71
N GLY A 182 30.28 20.59 -24.51
CA GLY A 182 30.04 19.68 -23.41
C GLY A 182 29.71 20.36 -22.11
N VAL A 183 29.06 19.61 -21.23
CA VAL A 183 28.73 20.01 -19.88
C VAL A 183 29.08 18.88 -18.92
N LEU A 184 29.76 19.24 -17.84
CA LEU A 184 29.96 18.37 -16.69
C LEU A 184 28.83 18.62 -15.69
N TYR A 185 28.01 17.60 -15.51
CA TYR A 185 26.79 17.69 -14.71
C TYR A 185 27.09 17.64 -13.20
N ASN A 186 26.52 18.57 -12.45
CA ASN A 186 26.72 18.63 -11.01
C ASN A 186 25.88 17.58 -10.27
N LEU A 187 26.46 16.39 -10.12
CA LEU A 187 25.82 15.28 -9.40
C LEU A 187 25.60 15.57 -7.92
N ASN A 188 26.46 16.41 -7.28
CA ASN A 188 26.36 16.68 -5.86
C ASN A 188 25.06 17.38 -5.47
N LEU A 189 24.59 18.34 -6.27
CA LEU A 189 23.29 19.01 -6.03
C LEU A 189 22.13 18.02 -6.13
N VAL A 190 22.19 17.14 -7.12
CA VAL A 190 21.17 16.11 -7.32
C VAL A 190 21.16 15.10 -6.19
N GLU A 191 22.34 14.70 -5.74
CA GLU A 191 22.49 13.77 -4.60
C GLU A 191 21.97 14.36 -3.29
N GLN A 192 22.28 15.61 -2.99
CA GLN A 192 21.76 16.31 -1.82
C GLN A 192 20.24 16.32 -1.79
N ASP A 193 19.61 16.60 -2.92
CA ASP A 193 18.15 16.57 -3.03
C ASP A 193 17.62 15.13 -2.98
N LEU A 194 18.26 14.20 -3.68
CA LEU A 194 17.80 12.81 -3.77
C LEU A 194 17.90 12.08 -2.42
N PHE A 195 18.96 12.34 -1.65
CA PHE A 195 19.21 11.70 -0.35
C PHE A 195 18.60 12.46 0.82
N SER A 196 17.87 13.54 0.58
CA SER A 196 17.18 14.29 1.63
C SER A 196 16.20 13.37 2.38
N GLU A 197 16.32 13.35 3.71
CA GLU A 197 15.43 12.57 4.60
C GLU A 197 13.95 13.00 4.46
N LYS A 198 13.69 14.25 4.07
CA LYS A 198 12.34 14.76 3.81
C LYS A 198 11.62 14.01 2.70
N ARG A 199 12.33 13.22 1.91
CA ARG A 199 11.80 12.38 0.82
C ARG A 199 11.55 10.95 1.24
N ASN A 200 11.96 10.55 2.43
CA ASN A 200 11.74 9.20 2.92
C ASN A 200 10.26 8.97 3.14
N ILE A 201 9.76 7.85 2.65
CA ILE A 201 8.41 7.35 2.94
C ILE A 201 8.48 6.51 4.20
N PHE A 202 9.55 5.71 4.31
CA PHE A 202 9.82 4.83 5.43
C PHE A 202 11.25 5.06 5.95
N LYS A 203 11.49 4.62 7.16
CA LYS A 203 12.83 4.66 7.75
C LYS A 203 13.78 3.74 6.96
N GLY A 204 14.95 4.26 6.63
CA GLY A 204 15.96 3.49 5.89
C GLY A 204 15.77 3.45 4.38
N ASP A 205 14.87 4.26 3.82
CA ASP A 205 14.74 4.42 2.37
C ASP A 205 16.07 4.77 1.74
N ARG A 206 16.38 4.11 0.65
CA ARG A 206 17.58 4.39 -0.16
C ARG A 206 17.16 4.65 -1.60
N ARG A 207 17.90 5.52 -2.25
CA ARG A 207 17.62 5.89 -3.64
C ARG A 207 18.91 5.90 -4.42
N PHE A 208 18.84 5.50 -5.68
CA PHE A 208 19.97 5.59 -6.58
C PHE A 208 19.49 5.68 -8.03
N LEU A 209 20.38 6.16 -8.87
CA LEU A 209 20.15 6.34 -10.31
C LEU A 209 21.10 5.42 -11.07
N ILE A 210 20.57 4.73 -12.08
CA ILE A 210 21.36 3.87 -12.97
C ILE A 210 21.15 4.26 -14.43
N THR A 211 22.13 3.91 -15.25
CA THR A 211 21.97 3.88 -16.71
C THR A 211 21.06 2.72 -17.11
N GLN A 212 20.59 2.72 -18.33
CA GLN A 212 19.75 1.66 -18.88
C GLN A 212 20.39 0.27 -18.75
N ASP A 213 21.71 0.15 -18.91
CA ASP A 213 22.47 -1.10 -18.78
C ASP A 213 22.88 -1.44 -17.34
N GLY A 214 22.46 -0.64 -16.36
CA GLY A 214 22.62 -0.92 -14.93
C GLY A 214 23.84 -0.33 -14.26
N VAL A 215 24.56 0.60 -14.89
CA VAL A 215 25.70 1.29 -14.25
C VAL A 215 25.19 2.35 -13.27
N LEU A 216 25.68 2.34 -12.06
CA LEU A 216 25.32 3.27 -11.00
C LEU A 216 25.87 4.67 -11.27
N ILE A 217 24.99 5.66 -11.38
CA ILE A 217 25.32 7.08 -11.57
C ILE A 217 25.36 7.80 -10.24
N ILE A 218 24.33 7.60 -9.42
CA ILE A 218 24.16 8.17 -8.09
C ILE A 218 23.87 7.03 -7.15
N HIS A 219 24.63 6.93 -6.05
CA HIS A 219 24.42 5.92 -5.03
C HIS A 219 24.90 6.43 -3.67
N PRO A 220 24.21 6.11 -2.53
CA PRO A 220 24.65 6.52 -1.18
C PRO A 220 26.08 6.09 -0.85
N ASN A 221 26.50 4.90 -1.26
CA ASN A 221 27.89 4.50 -1.20
C ASN A 221 28.61 4.89 -2.49
N LYS A 222 29.54 5.84 -2.37
CA LYS A 222 30.33 6.40 -3.49
C LYS A 222 31.23 5.37 -4.20
N GLU A 223 31.62 4.30 -3.52
CA GLU A 223 32.46 3.25 -4.10
C GLU A 223 31.73 2.43 -5.18
N PHE A 224 30.39 2.50 -5.19
CA PHE A 224 29.59 1.78 -6.16
C PHE A 224 29.32 2.59 -7.43
N VAL A 225 29.53 3.90 -7.39
CA VAL A 225 29.36 4.77 -8.57
C VAL A 225 30.31 4.37 -9.68
N GLY A 226 29.78 4.19 -10.88
CA GLY A 226 30.48 3.70 -12.07
C GLY A 226 30.54 2.17 -12.20
N LYS A 227 30.15 1.41 -11.16
CA LYS A 227 30.06 -0.06 -11.25
C LYS A 227 28.66 -0.49 -11.71
N ASN A 228 28.56 -1.68 -12.29
CA ASN A 228 27.27 -2.23 -12.66
C ASN A 228 26.58 -2.84 -11.42
N LEU A 229 25.28 -2.64 -11.32
CA LEU A 229 24.46 -3.17 -10.22
C LEU A 229 24.53 -4.71 -10.12
N LYS A 230 24.67 -5.40 -11.26
CA LYS A 230 24.84 -6.87 -11.32
C LYS A 230 26.15 -7.35 -10.74
N ASP A 231 27.19 -6.54 -10.81
CA ASP A 231 28.52 -6.89 -10.28
C ASP A 231 28.60 -6.69 -8.77
N ILE A 232 27.81 -5.73 -8.24
CA ILE A 232 27.74 -5.43 -6.81
C ILE A 232 26.82 -6.42 -6.11
N ASN A 233 25.73 -6.81 -6.78
CA ASN A 233 24.78 -7.78 -6.29
C ASN A 233 24.54 -8.86 -7.36
N VAL A 234 25.23 -9.97 -7.22
CA VAL A 234 25.20 -11.09 -8.17
C VAL A 234 23.86 -11.85 -8.18
N GLY A 235 22.91 -11.45 -7.31
CA GLY A 235 21.60 -12.09 -7.18
C GLY A 235 20.64 -11.84 -8.35
N THR A 236 19.65 -12.72 -8.49
CA THR A 236 18.59 -12.62 -9.50
C THR A 236 17.75 -11.34 -9.37
N SER A 237 17.69 -10.77 -8.17
CA SER A 237 16.94 -9.54 -7.89
C SER A 237 17.56 -8.32 -8.58
N ALA A 238 18.88 -8.17 -8.55
CA ALA A 238 19.58 -7.12 -9.28
C ALA A 238 19.46 -7.29 -10.80
N GLN A 239 19.56 -8.53 -11.29
CA GLN A 239 19.33 -8.82 -12.70
C GLN A 239 17.94 -8.38 -13.15
N LYS A 240 16.92 -8.62 -12.34
CA LYS A 240 15.53 -8.22 -12.63
C LYS A 240 15.38 -6.70 -12.73
N ILE A 241 16.01 -5.94 -11.82
CA ILE A 241 16.03 -4.47 -11.88
C ILE A 241 16.66 -4.00 -13.19
N VAL A 242 17.84 -4.52 -13.53
CA VAL A 242 18.55 -4.11 -14.75
C VAL A 242 17.78 -4.53 -16.02
N THR A 243 17.17 -5.71 -16.02
CA THR A 243 16.33 -6.16 -17.14
C THR A 243 15.11 -5.25 -17.33
N ASN A 244 14.46 -4.84 -16.25
CA ASN A 244 13.35 -3.88 -16.31
C ASN A 244 13.82 -2.51 -16.84
N SER A 245 14.99 -2.06 -16.41
CA SER A 245 15.63 -0.84 -16.90
C SER A 245 15.91 -0.92 -18.42
N MET A 246 16.53 -2.01 -18.86
CA MET A 246 16.86 -2.22 -20.28
C MET A 246 15.62 -2.25 -21.19
N ASN A 247 14.54 -2.82 -20.69
CA ASN A 247 13.27 -2.94 -21.42
C ASN A 247 12.32 -1.74 -21.20
N ASN A 248 12.76 -0.69 -20.51
CA ASN A 248 11.95 0.49 -20.17
C ASN A 248 10.67 0.12 -19.41
N ILE A 249 10.74 -0.90 -18.53
CA ILE A 249 9.60 -1.40 -17.75
C ILE A 249 9.61 -0.75 -16.36
N ARG A 250 8.57 0.01 -16.07
CA ARG A 250 8.30 0.52 -14.72
C ARG A 250 7.64 -0.55 -13.86
N GLY A 251 7.92 -0.57 -12.58
CA GLY A 251 7.23 -1.48 -11.67
C GLY A 251 7.88 -1.59 -10.31
N ILE A 252 7.35 -2.52 -9.53
CA ILE A 252 7.86 -2.87 -8.21
C ILE A 252 8.46 -4.27 -8.29
N VAL A 253 9.65 -4.44 -7.73
CA VAL A 253 10.33 -5.73 -7.65
C VAL A 253 10.88 -5.95 -6.25
N SER A 254 10.99 -7.20 -5.82
CA SER A 254 11.72 -7.53 -4.60
C SER A 254 13.22 -7.47 -4.90
N TYR A 255 13.99 -6.88 -4.00
CA TYR A 255 15.43 -6.73 -4.11
C TYR A 255 16.12 -7.12 -2.81
N ASP A 256 17.00 -8.11 -2.89
CA ASP A 256 17.79 -8.58 -1.77
C ASP A 256 19.20 -8.02 -1.84
N PHE A 257 19.66 -7.37 -0.79
CA PHE A 257 21.01 -6.86 -0.72
C PHE A 257 21.57 -6.94 0.70
N LEU A 258 22.73 -7.59 0.84
CA LEU A 258 23.42 -7.81 2.13
C LEU A 258 22.51 -8.42 3.21
N GLY A 259 21.63 -9.32 2.83
CA GLY A 259 20.71 -10.01 3.75
C GLY A 259 19.47 -9.19 4.15
N ILE A 260 19.30 -8.01 3.59
CA ILE A 260 18.10 -7.17 3.79
C ILE A 260 17.22 -7.28 2.56
N ASN A 261 15.93 -7.57 2.79
CA ASN A 261 14.91 -7.57 1.76
C ASN A 261 14.31 -6.17 1.58
N TYR A 262 14.27 -5.70 0.34
CA TYR A 262 13.72 -4.41 -0.03
C TYR A 262 12.57 -4.56 -1.03
N ILE A 263 11.63 -3.65 -0.96
CA ILE A 263 10.71 -3.31 -2.03
C ILE A 263 11.41 -2.27 -2.91
N ALA A 264 11.68 -2.62 -4.15
CA ALA A 264 12.36 -1.76 -5.10
C ALA A 264 11.37 -1.19 -6.13
N GLY A 265 11.17 0.11 -6.14
CA GLY A 265 10.51 0.83 -7.22
C GLY A 265 11.49 1.06 -8.37
N VAL A 266 11.13 0.63 -9.58
CA VAL A 266 11.92 0.81 -10.80
C VAL A 266 11.17 1.76 -11.71
N GLN A 267 11.76 2.90 -12.05
CA GLN A 267 11.16 3.92 -12.90
C GLN A 267 12.16 4.41 -13.95
N PRO A 268 12.15 3.85 -15.14
CA PRO A 268 12.88 4.39 -16.28
C PRO A 268 12.28 5.72 -16.73
N PHE A 269 13.12 6.61 -17.25
CA PHE A 269 12.71 7.86 -17.88
C PHE A 269 13.69 8.25 -18.99
N GLU A 270 13.16 8.87 -20.01
CA GLU A 270 13.92 9.35 -21.17
C GLU A 270 14.49 10.74 -20.90
N VAL A 271 15.69 10.98 -21.37
CA VAL A 271 16.32 12.29 -21.31
C VAL A 271 16.02 13.07 -22.60
N LEU A 272 15.56 14.30 -22.44
CA LEU A 272 15.21 15.17 -23.56
C LEU A 272 16.44 15.45 -24.45
N ASP A 273 16.23 15.49 -25.74
CA ASP A 273 17.26 15.70 -26.76
C ASP A 273 18.39 14.65 -26.74
N SER A 274 18.14 13.49 -26.15
CA SER A 274 19.10 12.39 -26.04
C SER A 274 18.44 11.05 -26.36
N ASP A 275 19.25 10.06 -26.74
CA ASP A 275 18.81 8.66 -26.84
C ASP A 275 19.01 7.90 -25.52
N THR A 276 19.34 8.60 -24.44
CA THR A 276 19.68 8.00 -23.15
C THR A 276 18.43 7.79 -22.32
N ILE A 277 18.27 6.58 -21.81
CA ILE A 277 17.29 6.24 -20.78
C ILE A 277 18.04 6.08 -19.46
N LEU A 278 17.55 6.72 -18.44
CA LEU A 278 18.01 6.57 -17.06
C LEU A 278 16.91 5.94 -16.22
N THR A 279 17.30 5.22 -15.17
CA THR A 279 16.33 4.55 -14.32
C THR A 279 16.52 4.95 -12.88
N MET A 280 15.47 5.52 -12.31
CA MET A 280 15.38 5.83 -10.88
C MET A 280 14.97 4.58 -10.11
N ILE A 281 15.73 4.27 -9.06
CA ILE A 281 15.45 3.17 -8.15
C ILE A 281 15.25 3.73 -6.74
N SER A 282 14.15 3.32 -6.12
CA SER A 282 13.90 3.57 -4.69
C SER A 282 13.79 2.24 -3.97
N LEU A 283 14.59 2.04 -2.94
CA LEU A 283 14.60 0.85 -2.09
C LEU A 283 13.99 1.18 -0.75
N ILE A 284 13.04 0.38 -0.32
CA ILE A 284 12.40 0.50 0.98
C ILE A 284 12.60 -0.83 1.72
N PRO A 285 13.21 -0.84 2.92
CA PRO A 285 13.36 -2.05 3.69
C PRO A 285 12.00 -2.64 4.06
N ASN A 286 11.78 -3.92 3.78
CA ASN A 286 10.54 -4.61 4.15
C ASN A 286 10.24 -4.48 5.65
N GLU A 287 11.27 -4.57 6.47
CA GLU A 287 11.17 -4.45 7.92
C GLU A 287 10.53 -3.12 8.35
N SER A 288 10.96 -2.01 7.74
CA SER A 288 10.42 -0.67 8.03
C SER A 288 8.95 -0.51 7.61
N VAL A 289 8.53 -1.22 6.56
CA VAL A 289 7.13 -1.24 6.11
C VAL A 289 6.26 -1.97 7.11
N TYR A 290 6.74 -3.10 7.61
CA TYR A 290 5.95 -3.98 8.49
C TYR A 290 6.10 -3.65 9.98
N GLU A 291 7.02 -2.74 10.39
CA GLU A 291 7.21 -2.34 11.79
C GLU A 291 5.89 -1.93 12.44
N SER A 292 5.15 -1.01 11.84
CA SER A 292 3.84 -0.56 12.34
C SER A 292 2.77 -1.66 12.35
N LEU A 293 2.87 -2.63 11.44
CA LEU A 293 1.96 -3.79 11.42
C LEU A 293 2.26 -4.73 12.58
N TYR A 294 3.53 -5.00 12.86
CA TYR A 294 3.92 -5.85 14.00
C TYR A 294 3.51 -5.22 15.33
N ASP A 295 3.68 -3.92 15.49
CA ASP A 295 3.23 -3.19 16.67
C ASP A 295 1.70 -3.30 16.86
N LEU A 296 0.95 -3.12 15.78
CA LEU A 296 -0.50 -3.26 15.81
C LEU A 296 -0.92 -4.70 16.13
N LEU A 297 -0.27 -5.70 15.52
CA LEU A 297 -0.53 -7.11 15.81
C LEU A 297 -0.20 -7.47 17.27
N TYR A 298 0.91 -6.98 17.78
CA TYR A 298 1.27 -7.17 19.19
C TYR A 298 0.22 -6.60 20.13
N ILE A 299 -0.26 -5.39 19.86
CA ILE A 299 -1.34 -4.76 20.64
C ILE A 299 -2.62 -5.58 20.56
N ILE A 300 -3.03 -6.03 19.37
CA ILE A 300 -4.24 -6.86 19.19
C ILE A 300 -4.11 -8.17 19.96
N ILE A 301 -2.97 -8.85 19.86
CA ILE A 301 -2.72 -10.11 20.57
C ILE A 301 -2.75 -9.88 22.09
N MET A 302 -2.08 -8.84 22.57
CA MET A 302 -2.05 -8.48 23.97
C MET A 302 -3.47 -8.24 24.54
N TYR A 303 -4.27 -7.40 23.88
CA TYR A 303 -5.64 -7.15 24.30
C TYR A 303 -6.55 -8.38 24.15
N SER A 304 -6.33 -9.21 23.15
CA SER A 304 -7.05 -10.48 23.00
C SER A 304 -6.76 -11.43 24.16
N ILE A 305 -5.50 -11.53 24.59
CA ILE A 305 -5.10 -12.35 25.75
C ILE A 305 -5.71 -11.79 27.03
N ILE A 306 -5.61 -10.49 27.25
CA ILE A 306 -6.22 -9.82 28.43
C ILE A 306 -7.73 -10.04 28.45
N GLY A 307 -8.40 -9.81 27.33
CA GLY A 307 -9.83 -10.05 27.19
C GLY A 307 -10.22 -11.49 27.48
N MET A 308 -9.44 -12.45 26.97
CA MET A 308 -9.66 -13.87 27.22
C MET A 308 -9.50 -14.23 28.72
N ILE A 309 -8.49 -13.66 29.39
CA ILE A 309 -8.31 -13.85 30.85
C ILE A 309 -9.49 -13.30 31.63
N ILE A 310 -9.96 -12.10 31.30
CA ILE A 310 -11.12 -11.46 31.95
C ILE A 310 -12.37 -12.33 31.73
N ILE A 311 -12.62 -12.76 30.51
CA ILE A 311 -13.77 -13.63 30.19
C ILE A 311 -13.65 -14.96 30.94
N ALA A 312 -12.45 -15.56 30.96
CA ALA A 312 -12.20 -16.80 31.69
C ALA A 312 -12.53 -16.65 33.17
N PHE A 313 -12.09 -15.56 33.77
CA PHE A 313 -12.34 -15.26 35.18
C PHE A 313 -13.84 -15.05 35.46
N MET A 314 -14.51 -14.24 34.64
CA MET A 314 -15.95 -13.99 34.77
C MET A 314 -16.76 -15.29 34.60
N VAL A 315 -16.46 -16.07 33.56
CA VAL A 315 -17.16 -17.35 33.30
C VAL A 315 -16.90 -18.36 34.40
N PHE A 316 -15.65 -18.46 34.86
CA PHE A 316 -15.30 -19.37 35.98
C PHE A 316 -16.06 -19.02 37.26
N PHE A 317 -16.06 -17.75 37.67
CA PHE A 317 -16.79 -17.34 38.86
C PHE A 317 -18.30 -17.49 38.72
N TYR A 318 -18.83 -17.07 37.55
CA TYR A 318 -20.26 -17.22 37.26
C TYR A 318 -20.70 -18.69 37.36
N VAL A 319 -20.00 -19.58 36.66
CA VAL A 319 -20.33 -21.02 36.66
C VAL A 319 -20.14 -21.63 38.06
N LYS A 320 -19.05 -21.28 38.75
CA LYS A 320 -18.77 -21.83 40.07
C LYS A 320 -19.83 -21.41 41.11
N PHE A 321 -20.14 -20.12 41.22
CA PHE A 321 -20.99 -19.60 42.28
C PHE A 321 -22.49 -19.69 41.93
N PHE A 322 -22.85 -19.46 40.68
CA PHE A 322 -24.27 -19.41 40.31
C PHE A 322 -24.79 -20.73 39.75
N ILE A 323 -23.96 -21.52 39.09
CA ILE A 323 -24.41 -22.78 38.48
C ILE A 323 -24.04 -23.98 39.35
N THR A 324 -22.72 -24.19 39.57
CA THR A 324 -22.22 -25.44 40.15
C THR A 324 -22.68 -25.58 41.61
N GLN A 325 -22.59 -24.53 42.39
CA GLN A 325 -22.94 -24.59 43.81
C GLN A 325 -24.43 -24.78 44.01
N ASN A 326 -25.26 -24.05 43.27
CA ASN A 326 -26.71 -24.20 43.35
C ASN A 326 -27.18 -25.57 42.81
N ILE A 327 -26.58 -26.07 41.72
CA ILE A 327 -26.88 -27.42 41.21
C ILE A 327 -26.47 -28.48 42.25
N HIS A 328 -25.32 -28.32 42.90
CA HIS A 328 -24.85 -29.27 43.90
C HIS A 328 -25.82 -29.33 45.12
N ASP A 329 -26.27 -28.18 45.61
CA ASP A 329 -27.21 -28.09 46.69
C ASP A 329 -28.56 -28.73 46.34
N ILE A 330 -29.08 -28.42 45.12
CA ILE A 330 -30.27 -29.02 44.58
C ILE A 330 -30.13 -30.52 44.40
N LEU A 331 -29.00 -30.99 43.84
CA LEU A 331 -28.73 -32.41 43.65
C LEU A 331 -28.71 -33.19 44.98
N LYS A 332 -28.01 -32.63 45.98
CA LYS A 332 -27.96 -33.23 47.31
C LYS A 332 -29.35 -33.32 47.95
N HIS A 333 -30.16 -32.31 47.74
CA HIS A 333 -31.53 -32.29 48.27
C HIS A 333 -32.44 -33.29 47.52
N LEU A 334 -32.31 -33.38 46.20
CA LEU A 334 -33.00 -34.35 45.37
C LEU A 334 -32.58 -35.78 45.71
N LEU A 335 -31.30 -36.05 45.96
CA LEU A 335 -30.82 -37.36 46.40
C LEU A 335 -31.44 -37.72 47.74
N SER A 336 -31.51 -36.78 48.67
CA SER A 336 -32.17 -37.01 49.95
C SER A 336 -33.68 -37.27 49.80
N PHE A 337 -34.31 -36.60 48.79
CA PHE A 337 -35.72 -36.83 48.47
C PHE A 337 -35.93 -38.20 47.79
N PHE A 338 -35.03 -38.62 46.87
CA PHE A 338 -35.08 -39.95 46.28
C PHE A 338 -34.83 -41.07 47.30
N ASP A 339 -33.93 -40.82 48.28
CA ASP A 339 -33.73 -41.77 49.38
C ASP A 339 -35.02 -41.85 50.25
N TYR A 340 -35.74 -40.76 50.38
CA TYR A 340 -37.04 -40.76 51.03
C TYR A 340 -38.13 -41.49 50.21
N ILE A 341 -38.24 -41.20 48.93
CA ILE A 341 -39.20 -41.90 48.05
C ILE A 341 -38.90 -43.39 47.92
N ASN A 342 -37.60 -43.74 47.88
CA ASN A 342 -37.13 -45.11 47.83
C ASN A 342 -37.17 -45.83 49.22
N PHE A 343 -37.80 -45.24 50.22
CA PHE A 343 -37.95 -45.80 51.58
C PHE A 343 -36.61 -46.09 52.30
N LYS A 344 -35.49 -45.48 51.86
CA LYS A 344 -34.21 -45.60 52.56
C LYS A 344 -34.13 -44.71 53.78
N THR A 345 -34.90 -43.68 53.86
CA THR A 345 -35.03 -42.77 55.01
C THR A 345 -36.50 -42.56 55.34
N SER A 346 -36.85 -42.55 56.65
CA SER A 346 -38.22 -42.42 57.13
C SER A 346 -38.71 -40.96 57.23
N PHE A 347 -37.82 -40.00 57.03
CA PHE A 347 -38.13 -38.59 57.17
C PHE A 347 -37.87 -37.83 55.86
N PRO A 348 -38.80 -36.92 55.49
CA PRO A 348 -38.57 -36.06 54.32
C PRO A 348 -37.34 -35.17 54.53
N PRO A 349 -36.60 -34.83 53.49
CA PRO A 349 -35.51 -33.91 53.61
C PRO A 349 -35.99 -32.56 54.12
N ARG A 350 -35.13 -31.87 54.90
CA ARG A 350 -35.43 -30.49 55.35
C ARG A 350 -35.52 -29.58 54.12
N ASP A 351 -36.32 -28.50 54.22
CA ASP A 351 -36.46 -27.53 53.14
C ASP A 351 -35.10 -27.02 52.63
N LEU A 352 -34.92 -27.02 51.32
CA LEU A 352 -33.76 -26.45 50.67
C LEU A 352 -33.67 -24.94 50.98
N ARG A 353 -32.58 -24.49 51.60
CA ARG A 353 -32.34 -23.06 51.81
C ARG A 353 -31.98 -22.38 50.51
N ILE A 354 -32.93 -21.67 49.93
CA ILE A 354 -32.77 -21.00 48.66
C ILE A 354 -32.16 -19.63 48.91
N LYS A 355 -30.99 -19.37 48.28
CA LYS A 355 -30.24 -18.10 48.39
C LYS A 355 -30.43 -17.16 47.22
N SER A 356 -31.15 -17.57 46.20
CA SER A 356 -31.30 -16.83 44.93
C SER A 356 -32.78 -16.74 44.54
N ASN A 357 -33.13 -15.66 43.86
CA ASN A 357 -34.46 -15.43 43.29
C ASN A 357 -34.54 -15.70 41.78
N ASP A 358 -33.49 -16.31 41.22
CA ASP A 358 -33.41 -16.72 39.82
C ASP A 358 -34.14 -18.05 39.54
N GLU A 359 -33.98 -18.59 38.34
CA GLU A 359 -34.61 -19.83 37.92
C GLU A 359 -34.22 -21.01 38.79
N LEU A 360 -32.97 -21.05 39.30
CA LEU A 360 -32.50 -22.09 40.19
C LEU A 360 -33.11 -21.93 41.59
N GLY A 361 -33.28 -20.69 42.07
CA GLY A 361 -33.97 -20.40 43.32
C GLY A 361 -35.47 -20.72 43.24
N LYS A 362 -36.11 -20.39 42.14
CA LYS A 362 -37.50 -20.78 41.87
C LYS A 362 -37.64 -22.30 41.78
N MET A 363 -36.67 -22.97 41.13
CA MET A 363 -36.65 -24.42 41.04
C MET A 363 -36.51 -25.07 42.43
N GLY A 364 -35.69 -24.50 43.31
CA GLY A 364 -35.56 -24.95 44.69
C GLY A 364 -36.88 -24.82 45.45
N LYS A 365 -37.62 -23.71 45.30
CA LYS A 365 -38.96 -23.55 45.85
C LYS A 365 -39.92 -24.62 45.39
N MET A 366 -39.91 -24.85 44.05
CA MET A 366 -40.76 -25.83 43.42
C MET A 366 -40.48 -27.26 43.91
N ILE A 367 -39.19 -27.59 44.14
CA ILE A 367 -38.80 -28.88 44.72
C ILE A 367 -39.38 -29.03 46.14
N ASN A 368 -39.24 -28.01 46.99
CA ASN A 368 -39.85 -28.04 48.32
C ASN A 368 -41.38 -28.21 48.27
N GLU A 369 -42.05 -27.51 47.39
CA GLU A 369 -43.49 -27.60 47.19
C GLU A 369 -43.89 -28.97 46.58
N ASN A 370 -43.10 -29.47 45.64
CA ASN A 370 -43.35 -30.79 45.01
C ASN A 370 -43.07 -31.95 45.97
N ILE A 371 -42.14 -31.83 46.91
CA ILE A 371 -41.96 -32.83 47.98
C ILE A 371 -43.24 -32.99 48.76
N LEU A 372 -43.97 -31.92 49.00
CA LEU A 372 -45.28 -31.92 49.68
C LEU A 372 -46.43 -32.50 48.84
N ALA A 373 -46.39 -32.30 47.52
CA ALA A 373 -47.45 -32.66 46.60
C ALA A 373 -47.29 -34.05 45.93
N THR A 374 -46.16 -34.73 46.15
CA THR A 374 -45.68 -35.87 45.34
C THR A 374 -46.53 -37.13 45.34
N LYS A 375 -47.52 -37.28 46.21
CA LYS A 375 -48.31 -38.55 46.24
C LYS A 375 -49.38 -38.66 45.18
N LYS A 376 -49.68 -37.61 44.45
CA LYS A 376 -50.84 -37.63 43.51
C LYS A 376 -50.61 -37.19 42.07
N GLY A 377 -49.43 -36.72 41.74
CA GLY A 377 -49.25 -36.06 40.44
C GLY A 377 -48.04 -36.46 39.57
N LEU A 378 -47.19 -37.39 40.08
CA LEU A 378 -45.87 -37.68 39.47
C LEU A 378 -45.92 -38.10 38.00
N GLU A 379 -46.95 -38.81 37.60
CA GLU A 379 -47.04 -39.38 36.26
C GLU A 379 -47.39 -38.34 35.18
N GLN A 380 -48.30 -37.38 35.53
CA GLN A 380 -48.67 -36.27 34.64
C GLN A 380 -47.56 -35.23 34.51
N ASP A 381 -46.85 -35.01 35.63
CA ASP A 381 -45.71 -34.08 35.66
C ASP A 381 -44.50 -34.62 34.92
N ASN A 382 -44.22 -35.95 34.99
CA ASN A 382 -43.19 -36.62 34.22
C ASN A 382 -43.43 -36.51 32.70
N GLN A 383 -44.66 -36.69 32.26
CA GLN A 383 -45.02 -36.55 30.86
C GLN A 383 -44.81 -35.11 30.36
N ALA A 384 -45.11 -34.11 31.19
CA ALA A 384 -44.86 -32.72 30.83
C ALA A 384 -43.37 -32.37 30.78
N VAL A 385 -42.58 -32.99 31.63
CA VAL A 385 -41.09 -32.84 31.63
C VAL A 385 -40.51 -33.45 30.35
N GLU A 386 -40.94 -34.64 29.96
CA GLU A 386 -40.48 -35.33 28.78
C GLU A 386 -40.80 -34.55 27.49
N GLU A 387 -42.01 -34.01 27.36
CA GLU A 387 -42.40 -33.15 26.23
C GLU A 387 -41.54 -31.84 26.18
N SER A 388 -41.24 -31.30 27.37
CA SER A 388 -40.38 -30.10 27.43
C SER A 388 -38.95 -30.37 26.90
N VAL A 389 -38.38 -31.54 27.26
CA VAL A 389 -37.05 -31.95 26.77
C VAL A 389 -37.06 -32.16 25.26
N GLN A 390 -38.14 -32.79 24.76
CA GLN A 390 -38.29 -32.96 23.31
C GLN A 390 -38.43 -31.62 22.58
N THR A 391 -39.18 -30.67 23.15
CA THR A 391 -39.31 -29.32 22.59
C THR A 391 -37.97 -28.58 22.56
N VAL A 392 -37.16 -28.69 23.64
CA VAL A 392 -35.82 -28.12 23.70
C VAL A 392 -34.93 -28.72 22.62
N SER A 393 -34.95 -30.05 22.44
CA SER A 393 -34.15 -30.70 21.39
C SER A 393 -34.52 -30.21 19.99
N VAL A 394 -35.79 -29.94 19.72
CA VAL A 394 -36.24 -29.34 18.47
C VAL A 394 -35.71 -27.91 18.29
N VAL A 395 -35.70 -27.15 19.38
CA VAL A 395 -35.14 -25.77 19.39
C VAL A 395 -33.61 -25.75 19.21
N GLU A 396 -32.89 -26.70 19.82
CA GLU A 396 -31.47 -26.92 19.57
C GLU A 396 -31.17 -27.22 18.11
N GLY A 397 -32.11 -27.91 17.43
CA GLY A 397 -32.06 -28.11 16.00
C GLY A 397 -32.33 -26.85 15.16
N GLY A 398 -32.56 -25.70 15.81
CA GLY A 398 -32.74 -24.39 15.15
C GLY A 398 -34.19 -23.96 14.91
N ASN A 399 -35.17 -24.82 15.19
CA ASN A 399 -36.60 -24.50 14.99
C ASN A 399 -37.17 -23.81 16.25
N LEU A 400 -37.33 -22.50 16.19
CA LEU A 400 -37.87 -21.66 17.29
C LEU A 400 -39.41 -21.62 17.33
N THR A 401 -40.09 -22.35 16.45
CA THR A 401 -41.57 -22.40 16.41
C THR A 401 -42.15 -23.49 17.32
N ALA A 402 -41.32 -24.43 17.80
CA ALA A 402 -41.75 -25.51 18.67
C ALA A 402 -42.35 -24.97 19.98
N ARG A 403 -43.42 -25.61 20.46
CA ARG A 403 -44.14 -25.22 21.69
C ARG A 403 -44.48 -26.47 22.50
N ILE A 404 -44.48 -26.35 23.82
CA ILE A 404 -44.89 -27.41 24.75
C ILE A 404 -46.42 -27.41 24.81
N THR A 405 -47.06 -28.54 24.55
CA THR A 405 -48.51 -28.72 24.46
C THR A 405 -49.09 -29.47 25.65
N ALA A 406 -48.30 -30.32 26.33
CA ALA A 406 -48.70 -31.08 27.50
C ALA A 406 -49.38 -30.24 28.60
N ASN A 407 -50.30 -30.82 29.31
CA ASN A 407 -51.06 -30.14 30.38
C ASN A 407 -50.79 -30.80 31.75
N PRO A 408 -49.68 -30.45 32.43
CA PRO A 408 -49.33 -31.01 33.71
C PRO A 408 -50.35 -30.60 34.78
N ARG A 409 -50.45 -31.42 35.82
CA ARG A 409 -51.34 -31.14 36.93
C ARG A 409 -50.79 -30.10 37.88
N ASN A 410 -49.46 -30.01 37.99
CA ASN A 410 -48.81 -29.02 38.82
C ASN A 410 -48.95 -27.62 38.22
N PRO A 411 -49.57 -26.65 38.90
CA PRO A 411 -49.74 -25.28 38.38
C PRO A 411 -48.41 -24.62 38.00
N GLN A 412 -47.31 -24.96 38.68
CA GLN A 412 -46.01 -24.38 38.43
C GLN A 412 -45.36 -24.92 37.17
N LEU A 413 -45.63 -26.21 36.82
CA LEU A 413 -45.24 -26.77 35.53
C LEU A 413 -46.07 -26.19 34.40
N ILE A 414 -47.32 -25.81 34.69
CA ILE A 414 -48.15 -25.02 33.74
C ILE A 414 -47.51 -23.65 33.50
N GLU A 415 -47.10 -23.00 34.58
CA GLU A 415 -46.46 -21.68 34.51
C GLU A 415 -45.10 -21.74 33.83
N LEU A 416 -44.26 -22.74 34.13
CA LEU A 416 -43.00 -23.00 33.47
C LEU A 416 -43.18 -23.23 31.94
N LYS A 417 -44.13 -24.07 31.56
CA LYS A 417 -44.55 -24.26 30.15
C LYS A 417 -44.87 -22.92 29.49
N ASN A 418 -45.67 -22.07 30.19
CA ASN A 418 -46.05 -20.75 29.70
C ASN A 418 -44.86 -19.80 29.56
N VAL A 419 -43.93 -19.86 30.52
CA VAL A 419 -42.68 -19.06 30.48
C VAL A 419 -41.77 -19.54 29.33
N LEU A 420 -41.61 -20.85 29.17
CA LEU A 420 -40.79 -21.41 28.07
C LEU A 420 -41.41 -21.10 26.72
N ASN A 421 -42.74 -21.32 26.55
CA ASN A 421 -43.41 -20.97 25.31
C ASN A 421 -43.30 -19.46 25.02
N ARG A 422 -43.47 -18.59 26.02
CA ARG A 422 -43.31 -17.16 25.89
C ARG A 422 -41.81 -16.78 25.60
N LEU A 423 -40.85 -17.48 26.23
CA LEU A 423 -39.44 -17.31 25.90
C LEU A 423 -39.18 -17.65 24.45
N LEU A 424 -39.75 -18.78 23.98
CA LEU A 424 -39.70 -19.20 22.58
C LEU A 424 -40.37 -18.18 21.65
N ASP A 425 -41.52 -17.59 22.11
CA ASP A 425 -42.19 -16.50 21.39
C ASP A 425 -41.26 -15.27 21.27
N VAL A 426 -40.61 -14.90 22.38
CA VAL A 426 -39.64 -13.77 22.39
C VAL A 426 -38.44 -14.09 21.55
N LEU A 427 -37.87 -15.29 21.66
CA LEU A 427 -36.77 -15.74 20.82
C LEU A 427 -37.14 -15.70 19.36
N GLN A 428 -38.32 -16.27 19.02
CA GLN A 428 -38.84 -16.23 17.68
C GLN A 428 -39.05 -14.79 17.18
N ALA A 429 -39.60 -13.90 18.04
CA ALA A 429 -39.81 -12.50 17.67
C ALA A 429 -38.50 -11.71 17.55
N ARG A 430 -37.50 -12.02 18.40
CA ARG A 430 -36.23 -11.30 18.38
C ARG A 430 -35.27 -11.86 17.35
N VAL A 431 -35.17 -13.18 17.23
CA VAL A 431 -34.22 -13.85 16.36
C VAL A 431 -34.86 -14.15 14.99
N GLY A 432 -35.98 -14.86 15.02
CA GLY A 432 -36.64 -15.39 13.83
C GLY A 432 -37.17 -16.81 14.07
N SER A 433 -37.72 -17.41 13.05
CA SER A 433 -38.35 -18.76 13.14
C SER A 433 -37.34 -19.89 12.97
N ASP A 434 -36.30 -19.68 12.21
CA ASP A 434 -35.28 -20.68 11.85
C ASP A 434 -33.85 -20.08 11.93
N MET A 435 -33.15 -20.51 12.96
CA MET A 435 -31.75 -20.10 13.17
C MET A 435 -30.81 -20.64 12.10
N ASN A 436 -31.16 -21.79 11.48
CA ASN A 436 -30.34 -22.36 10.41
C ASN A 436 -30.43 -21.53 9.13
N ALA A 437 -31.61 -20.96 8.88
CA ALA A 437 -31.80 -20.06 7.75
C ALA A 437 -30.93 -18.78 7.92
N ILE A 438 -30.91 -18.23 9.15
CA ILE A 438 -30.06 -17.06 9.48
C ILE A 438 -28.59 -17.42 9.29
N HIS A 439 -28.16 -18.54 9.83
CA HIS A 439 -26.78 -19.01 9.69
C HIS A 439 -26.38 -19.16 8.21
N LYS A 440 -27.26 -19.73 7.41
CA LYS A 440 -27.05 -19.88 5.96
C LYS A 440 -26.81 -18.53 5.28
N ILE A 441 -27.64 -17.54 5.58
CA ILE A 441 -27.46 -16.19 5.01
C ILE A 441 -26.13 -15.55 5.44
N PHE A 442 -25.73 -15.73 6.71
CA PHE A 442 -24.42 -15.23 7.16
C PHE A 442 -23.24 -15.92 6.45
N GLU A 443 -23.32 -17.23 6.22
CA GLU A 443 -22.30 -17.94 5.43
C GLU A 443 -22.30 -17.49 3.95
N GLU A 444 -23.46 -17.19 3.40
CA GLU A 444 -23.55 -16.59 2.08
C GLU A 444 -22.92 -15.18 2.07
N TYR A 445 -23.21 -14.34 3.08
CA TYR A 445 -22.60 -13.01 3.21
C TYR A 445 -21.07 -13.09 3.39
N LYS A 446 -20.59 -14.05 4.15
CA LYS A 446 -19.15 -14.33 4.33
C LYS A 446 -18.48 -14.74 3.01
N SER A 447 -19.21 -15.43 2.15
CA SER A 447 -18.75 -15.75 0.79
C SER A 447 -19.00 -14.63 -0.23
N LEU A 448 -19.39 -13.45 0.27
CA LEU A 448 -19.71 -12.27 -0.53
C LEU A 448 -20.96 -12.46 -1.44
N ASP A 449 -21.82 -13.40 -1.12
CA ASP A 449 -23.09 -13.60 -1.82
C ASP A 449 -24.25 -12.94 -1.04
N PHE A 450 -24.69 -11.79 -1.51
CA PHE A 450 -25.76 -10.98 -0.90
C PHE A 450 -27.07 -11.05 -1.67
N ARG A 451 -27.25 -12.05 -2.56
CA ARG A 451 -28.44 -12.17 -3.42
C ARG A 451 -29.66 -12.68 -2.69
N ASN A 452 -29.43 -13.53 -1.70
CA ASN A 452 -30.50 -14.16 -0.95
C ASN A 452 -30.88 -13.33 0.27
N LYS A 453 -32.16 -13.46 0.63
CA LYS A 453 -32.72 -12.85 1.83
C LYS A 453 -33.47 -13.92 2.62
N LEU A 454 -33.61 -13.65 3.89
CA LEU A 454 -34.48 -14.45 4.73
C LEU A 454 -35.94 -14.20 4.29
N GLU A 455 -36.60 -15.27 3.78
CA GLU A 455 -37.99 -15.21 3.40
C GLU A 455 -38.89 -15.13 4.66
N ASN A 456 -39.93 -14.35 4.59
CA ASN A 456 -40.86 -14.14 5.70
C ASN A 456 -40.20 -13.69 7.00
N ALA A 457 -39.10 -12.94 6.92
CA ALA A 457 -38.38 -12.39 8.06
C ALA A 457 -39.33 -11.62 8.98
N SER A 458 -39.45 -12.07 10.22
CA SER A 458 -40.33 -11.48 11.24
C SER A 458 -39.57 -11.10 12.50
N GLY A 459 -38.49 -11.79 12.80
CA GLY A 459 -37.60 -11.49 13.94
C GLY A 459 -36.68 -10.32 13.68
N SER A 460 -36.31 -9.62 14.75
CA SER A 460 -35.43 -8.45 14.64
C SER A 460 -34.10 -8.77 13.98
N VAL A 461 -33.51 -9.94 14.29
CA VAL A 461 -32.22 -10.35 13.67
C VAL A 461 -32.42 -10.63 12.19
N GLU A 462 -33.47 -11.34 11.80
CA GLU A 462 -33.78 -11.63 10.40
C GLU A 462 -33.94 -10.33 9.60
N LEU A 463 -34.72 -9.38 10.12
CA LEU A 463 -34.94 -8.07 9.50
C LEU A 463 -33.64 -7.27 9.38
N THR A 464 -32.87 -7.24 10.47
CA THR A 464 -31.59 -6.52 10.48
C THR A 464 -30.58 -7.16 9.52
N THR A 465 -30.57 -8.48 9.44
CA THR A 465 -29.72 -9.22 8.50
C THR A 465 -30.08 -8.86 7.05
N ASN A 466 -31.38 -8.86 6.73
CA ASN A 466 -31.84 -8.44 5.42
C ASN A 466 -31.49 -6.97 5.12
N ALA A 467 -31.69 -6.09 6.12
CA ALA A 467 -31.35 -4.67 6.00
C ALA A 467 -29.85 -4.46 5.82
N LEU A 468 -29.03 -5.22 6.58
CA LEU A 468 -27.57 -5.18 6.44
C LEU A 468 -27.14 -5.64 5.05
N GLY A 469 -27.73 -6.74 4.55
CA GLY A 469 -27.49 -7.22 3.19
C GLY A 469 -27.82 -6.15 2.14
N ASP A 470 -28.99 -5.51 2.30
CA ASP A 470 -29.40 -4.41 1.42
C ASP A 470 -28.43 -3.23 1.45
N GLU A 471 -27.97 -2.84 2.65
CA GLU A 471 -27.04 -1.72 2.78
C GLU A 471 -25.64 -2.07 2.23
N ILE A 472 -25.19 -3.32 2.42
CA ILE A 472 -23.94 -3.80 1.81
C ILE A 472 -24.05 -3.79 0.29
N VAL A 473 -25.15 -4.34 -0.26
CA VAL A 473 -25.39 -4.33 -1.72
C VAL A 473 -25.41 -2.90 -2.26
N LYS A 474 -26.08 -2.00 -1.54
CA LYS A 474 -26.12 -0.58 -1.89
C LYS A 474 -24.74 0.06 -1.84
N MET A 475 -23.96 -0.23 -0.79
CA MET A 475 -22.58 0.26 -0.64
C MET A 475 -21.68 -0.29 -1.75
N LEU A 476 -21.80 -1.58 -2.07
CA LEU A 476 -21.06 -2.21 -3.18
C LEU A 476 -21.42 -1.57 -4.51
N LYS A 477 -22.73 -1.31 -4.74
CA LYS A 477 -23.19 -0.60 -5.93
C LYS A 477 -22.62 0.81 -6.00
N GLN A 478 -22.68 1.55 -4.89
CA GLN A 478 -22.10 2.89 -4.82
C GLN A 478 -20.58 2.86 -5.05
N SER A 479 -19.88 1.85 -4.50
CA SER A 479 -18.45 1.66 -4.72
C SER A 479 -18.14 1.35 -6.19
N SER A 480 -18.99 0.52 -6.81
CA SER A 480 -18.88 0.23 -8.25
C SER A 480 -19.13 1.47 -9.09
N ASP A 481 -20.18 2.23 -8.76
CA ASP A 481 -20.49 3.48 -9.46
C ASP A 481 -19.37 4.50 -9.30
N PHE A 482 -18.79 4.59 -8.08
CA PHE A 482 -17.63 5.43 -7.81
C PHE A 482 -16.39 4.98 -8.60
N ALA A 483 -16.12 3.67 -8.64
CA ALA A 483 -15.02 3.11 -9.42
C ALA A 483 -15.18 3.42 -10.92
N ASN A 484 -16.42 3.29 -11.43
CA ASN A 484 -16.72 3.64 -12.82
C ASN A 484 -16.55 5.15 -13.08
N ALA A 485 -16.99 5.99 -12.13
CA ALA A 485 -16.79 7.43 -12.24
C ALA A 485 -15.30 7.78 -12.23
N LEU A 486 -14.52 7.13 -11.34
CA LEU A 486 -13.07 7.32 -11.27
C LEU A 486 -12.36 6.86 -12.56
N ALA A 487 -12.79 5.71 -13.09
CA ALA A 487 -12.28 5.22 -14.38
C ALA A 487 -12.56 6.20 -15.53
N ASN A 488 -13.79 6.75 -15.56
CA ASN A 488 -14.17 7.76 -16.53
C ASN A 488 -13.36 9.06 -16.39
N GLU A 489 -13.12 9.50 -15.12
CA GLU A 489 -12.34 10.71 -14.88
C GLU A 489 -10.86 10.51 -15.22
N SER A 490 -10.33 9.29 -14.90
CA SER A 490 -9.00 8.89 -15.32
C SER A 490 -8.85 8.90 -16.85
N GLY A 491 -9.88 8.40 -17.55
CA GLY A 491 -9.91 8.47 -19.02
C GLY A 491 -9.93 9.90 -19.56
N LYS A 492 -10.69 10.78 -18.91
CA LYS A 492 -10.67 12.22 -19.27
C LYS A 492 -9.30 12.85 -19.01
N LEU A 493 -8.70 12.51 -17.85
CA LEU A 493 -7.37 12.99 -17.50
C LEU A 493 -6.33 12.52 -18.55
N GLN A 494 -6.40 11.24 -18.93
CA GLN A 494 -5.53 10.71 -19.98
C GLN A 494 -5.72 11.44 -21.30
N THR A 495 -6.96 11.72 -21.67
CA THR A 495 -7.28 12.51 -22.88
C THR A 495 -6.76 13.95 -22.77
N ALA A 496 -6.90 14.55 -21.60
CA ALA A 496 -6.39 15.90 -21.34
C ALA A 496 -4.85 15.95 -21.43
N VAL A 497 -4.16 14.94 -20.84
CA VAL A 497 -2.71 14.81 -20.94
C VAL A 497 -2.28 14.62 -22.40
N GLN A 498 -3.00 13.80 -23.15
CA GLN A 498 -2.72 13.60 -24.57
C GLN A 498 -2.91 14.90 -25.36
N SER A 499 -4.00 15.62 -25.07
CA SER A 499 -4.26 16.94 -25.68
C SER A 499 -3.19 17.95 -25.31
N LEU A 500 -2.76 17.96 -24.02
CA LEU A 500 -1.67 18.81 -23.56
C LEU A 500 -0.36 18.50 -24.27
N THR A 501 -0.07 17.20 -24.41
CA THR A 501 1.14 16.74 -25.12
C THR A 501 1.10 17.19 -26.59
N THR A 502 -0.07 17.02 -27.23
CA THR A 502 -0.26 17.46 -28.62
C THR A 502 -0.12 18.98 -28.73
N SER A 503 -0.74 19.72 -27.80
CA SER A 503 -0.64 21.17 -27.76
C SER A 503 0.79 21.65 -27.51
N SER A 504 1.52 20.97 -26.57
CA SER A 504 2.94 21.26 -26.33
C SER A 504 3.80 21.02 -27.56
N ASN A 505 3.55 19.92 -28.27
CA ASN A 505 4.27 19.62 -29.51
C ASN A 505 3.96 20.66 -30.60
N SER A 506 2.68 21.05 -30.72
CA SER A 506 2.30 22.12 -31.65
C SER A 506 2.92 23.46 -31.27
N GLN A 507 3.01 23.73 -29.96
CA GLN A 507 3.63 24.96 -29.44
C GLN A 507 5.15 24.94 -29.67
N ALA A 508 5.81 23.76 -29.50
CA ALA A 508 7.22 23.59 -29.84
C ALA A 508 7.46 23.84 -31.32
N GLN A 509 6.60 23.28 -32.18
CA GLN A 509 6.68 23.48 -33.62
C GLN A 509 6.46 24.97 -33.99
N SER A 510 5.48 25.63 -33.36
CA SER A 510 5.27 27.07 -33.58
C SER A 510 6.45 27.93 -33.09
N LEU A 511 7.12 27.47 -32.01
CA LEU A 511 8.34 28.13 -31.54
C LEU A 511 9.50 27.93 -32.51
N GLU A 512 9.61 26.72 -33.09
CA GLU A 512 10.59 26.45 -34.13
C GLU A 512 10.35 27.31 -35.37
N GLU A 513 9.08 27.38 -35.83
CA GLU A 513 8.69 28.26 -36.93
C GLU A 513 8.96 29.76 -36.62
N THR A 514 8.67 30.15 -35.33
CA THR A 514 8.95 31.52 -34.89
C THR A 514 10.44 31.81 -34.85
N ALA A 515 11.25 30.82 -34.38
CA ALA A 515 12.69 30.96 -34.37
C ALA A 515 13.27 31.05 -35.81
N ALA A 516 12.74 30.23 -36.71
CA ALA A 516 13.12 30.30 -38.12
C ALA A 516 12.76 31.65 -38.77
N ALA A 517 11.54 32.17 -38.42
CA ALA A 517 11.12 33.47 -38.88
C ALA A 517 12.01 34.62 -38.33
N LEU A 518 12.42 34.48 -37.05
CA LEU A 518 13.36 35.43 -36.41
C LEU A 518 14.75 35.38 -37.06
N GLU A 519 15.20 34.19 -37.43
CA GLU A 519 16.47 34.05 -38.19
C GLU A 519 16.36 34.71 -39.57
N GLU A 520 15.23 34.52 -40.27
CA GLU A 520 14.98 35.17 -41.55
C GLU A 520 14.89 36.71 -41.41
N ILE A 521 14.20 37.19 -40.36
CA ILE A 521 14.16 38.63 -40.06
C ILE A 521 15.56 39.16 -39.73
N THR A 522 16.33 38.42 -38.94
CA THR A 522 17.71 38.79 -38.54
C THR A 522 18.61 38.87 -39.80
N SER A 523 18.49 37.88 -40.65
CA SER A 523 19.20 37.85 -41.93
C SER A 523 18.79 39.05 -42.84
N SER A 524 17.47 39.35 -42.87
CA SER A 524 16.93 40.48 -43.60
C SER A 524 17.46 41.82 -43.03
N MET A 525 17.48 41.94 -41.70
CA MET A 525 18.03 43.12 -41.00
C MET A 525 19.53 43.29 -41.30
N GLN A 526 20.28 42.18 -41.34
CA GLN A 526 21.70 42.18 -41.68
C GLN A 526 21.89 42.69 -43.13
N ASN A 527 21.06 42.19 -44.04
CA ASN A 527 21.07 42.65 -45.45
C ASN A 527 20.70 44.12 -45.57
N VAL A 528 19.72 44.58 -44.79
CA VAL A 528 19.36 46.01 -44.70
C VAL A 528 20.52 46.84 -44.18
N SER A 529 21.17 46.34 -43.10
CA SER A 529 22.34 47.00 -42.51
C SER A 529 23.51 47.14 -43.50
N VAL A 530 23.80 46.09 -44.23
CA VAL A 530 24.83 46.11 -45.29
C VAL A 530 24.47 47.10 -46.39
N LYS A 531 23.22 47.03 -46.89
CA LYS A 531 22.75 47.99 -47.90
C LYS A 531 22.75 49.45 -47.39
N THR A 532 22.44 49.64 -46.11
CA THR A 532 22.48 50.98 -45.49
C THR A 532 23.94 51.48 -45.38
N SER A 533 24.88 50.57 -45.04
CA SER A 533 26.31 50.87 -45.02
C SER A 533 26.83 51.22 -46.41
N ASP A 534 26.38 50.47 -47.42
CA ASP A 534 26.75 50.75 -48.81
C ASP A 534 26.21 52.11 -49.28
N VAL A 535 25.00 52.49 -48.88
CA VAL A 535 24.44 53.81 -49.19
C VAL A 535 25.18 54.92 -48.45
N ILE A 536 25.62 54.69 -47.22
CA ILE A 536 26.41 55.68 -46.45
C ILE A 536 27.82 55.83 -47.04
N THR A 537 28.36 54.79 -47.68
CA THR A 537 29.66 54.87 -48.31
C THR A 537 29.62 55.45 -49.71
N GLN A 538 28.43 55.54 -50.35
CA GLN A 538 28.21 56.19 -51.65
C GLN A 538 27.72 57.64 -51.59
N SER A 539 27.37 58.15 -50.41
CA SER A 539 27.06 59.60 -50.17
C SER A 539 28.26 60.31 -49.55
#